data_db4964e84202cadbc60f832da8cb0071
#
_entry.id   db4964e84202cadbc60f832da8cb0071
#
_cell.length_a   1.000
_cell.length_b   1.000
_cell.length_c   1.000
_cell.angle_alpha   90.00
_cell.angle_beta   90.00
_cell.angle_gamma   90.00
#
_symmetry.space_group_name_H-M   'P 1'
#
loop_
_entity.id
_entity.type
_entity.pdbx_description
1 polymer ?
#
loop_
_entity_poly.entity_id
_entity_poly.type
_entity_poly.pdbx_seq_one_letter_code
_entity_poly.pdbx_strand_id
1 'polypeptide(L)'
;MESSFGEKMQSVHATLRQRFGKLSRVAIAIYDPHTDQLKTFAHSTEGPSPLVQYEVKLSDVPSLSYLAEHKQPRVLGNLDALRGSASEHSRKVLEAGYASSYTEPLLFNSKLFGFLFCDAMEPGYFEEPIRSELSAYAQALSAIIAVEFFSIQTLGGALTTAREFSRYRDEETANHLHRMSAYSRLIAKTLAPTCGLSDEEVEFVYLFSELHDIGKIAVPDAILLKPGKLTSEEFEIMKVHTSKGREMISLMINEFGLDGIHHTDMLTNIIAGHHERFDGTGYPLGLAGEAIPLAARIVTVADVFDALTSERPYKQAWPFETAFAYLEEHAGSQFDPACVAAALRNKAEFYAIYQQYQDPACSASVAASGIEPS
;
A
#
# COMPACT_ATOMS: atom_id res chain seq x y z
N MET A 1 -23.86 -0.01 5.45
CA MET A 1 -22.45 0.43 5.35
C MET A 1 -21.67 -0.42 6.34
N GLU A 2 -20.77 -1.23 5.85
CA GLU A 2 -19.89 -1.95 6.75
C GLU A 2 -18.85 -0.98 7.32
N SER A 3 -18.50 -1.15 8.58
CA SER A 3 -17.57 -0.28 9.29
C SER A 3 -16.13 -0.53 8.82
N SER A 4 -15.33 0.53 8.70
CA SER A 4 -13.91 0.44 8.41
C SER A 4 -13.19 -0.44 9.43
N PHE A 5 -12.00 -0.94 9.09
CA PHE A 5 -11.21 -1.68 10.06
C PHE A 5 -10.86 -0.82 11.28
N GLY A 6 -10.60 0.48 11.07
CA GLY A 6 -10.43 1.44 12.15
C GLY A 6 -11.66 1.55 13.08
N GLU A 7 -12.88 1.58 12.53
CA GLU A 7 -14.11 1.58 13.33
C GLU A 7 -14.31 0.25 14.08
N LYS A 8 -14.04 -0.88 13.42
CA LYS A 8 -14.04 -2.21 14.07
C LYS A 8 -13.04 -2.24 15.23
N MET A 9 -11.83 -1.67 15.04
CA MET A 9 -10.82 -1.58 16.08
C MET A 9 -11.26 -0.70 17.26
N GLN A 10 -11.95 0.42 17.00
CA GLN A 10 -12.53 1.25 18.06
C GLN A 10 -13.57 0.48 18.87
N SER A 11 -14.44 -0.26 18.21
CA SER A 11 -15.46 -1.10 18.86
C SER A 11 -14.83 -2.20 19.72
N VAL A 12 -13.80 -2.86 19.19
CA VAL A 12 -13.03 -3.87 19.94
C VAL A 12 -12.33 -3.24 21.15
N HIS A 13 -11.66 -2.11 20.98
CA HIS A 13 -11.02 -1.40 22.08
C HIS A 13 -12.01 -0.99 23.16
N ALA A 14 -13.19 -0.47 22.76
CA ALA A 14 -14.25 -0.11 23.72
C ALA A 14 -14.73 -1.35 24.52
N THR A 15 -14.89 -2.50 23.86
CA THR A 15 -15.26 -3.77 24.51
C THR A 15 -14.16 -4.25 25.45
N LEU A 16 -12.91 -4.24 25.01
CA LEU A 16 -11.76 -4.61 25.84
C LEU A 16 -11.64 -3.70 27.05
N ARG A 17 -11.89 -2.39 26.91
CA ARG A 17 -11.88 -1.45 28.04
C ARG A 17 -12.99 -1.69 29.06
N GLN A 18 -14.18 -2.09 28.62
CA GLN A 18 -15.22 -2.51 29.56
C GLN A 18 -14.77 -3.68 30.44
N ARG A 19 -13.97 -4.59 29.88
CA ARG A 19 -13.46 -5.76 30.60
C ARG A 19 -12.19 -5.43 31.38
N PHE A 20 -11.25 -4.69 30.81
CA PHE A 20 -9.91 -4.48 31.33
C PHE A 20 -9.68 -3.06 31.90
N GLY A 21 -10.65 -2.17 31.86
CA GLY A 21 -10.69 -0.87 32.56
C GLY A 21 -9.62 0.16 32.18
N LYS A 22 -8.36 -0.23 32.10
CA LYS A 22 -7.19 0.66 31.96
C LYS A 22 -6.39 0.46 30.69
N LEU A 23 -6.93 -0.28 29.73
CA LEU A 23 -6.34 -0.44 28.41
C LEU A 23 -6.47 0.88 27.66
N SER A 24 -5.37 1.59 27.47
CA SER A 24 -5.37 2.97 26.92
C SER A 24 -5.20 3.02 25.42
N ARG A 25 -4.59 1.98 24.83
CA ARG A 25 -4.34 1.88 23.39
C ARG A 25 -4.38 0.44 22.94
N VAL A 26 -4.97 0.23 21.76
CA VAL A 26 -4.84 -0.99 20.95
C VAL A 26 -4.40 -0.57 19.57
N ALA A 27 -3.36 -1.19 19.04
CA ALA A 27 -2.85 -0.88 17.70
C ALA A 27 -2.38 -2.12 16.97
N ILE A 28 -2.47 -2.09 15.67
CA ILE A 28 -1.99 -3.14 14.77
C ILE A 28 -0.98 -2.53 13.82
N ALA A 29 0.14 -3.24 13.67
CA ALA A 29 1.06 -3.01 12.59
C ALA A 29 1.14 -4.26 11.71
N ILE A 30 1.11 -4.08 10.40
CA ILE A 30 1.25 -5.14 9.42
C ILE A 30 2.71 -5.27 8.98
N TYR A 31 3.10 -6.49 8.66
CA TYR A 31 4.45 -6.81 8.20
C TYR A 31 4.47 -7.18 6.72
N ASP A 32 5.30 -6.51 5.97
CA ASP A 32 5.58 -6.81 4.58
C ASP A 32 6.92 -7.56 4.48
N PRO A 33 6.90 -8.86 4.16
CA PRO A 33 8.11 -9.67 4.08
C PRO A 33 9.00 -9.34 2.88
N HIS A 34 8.49 -8.67 1.84
CA HIS A 34 9.29 -8.31 0.65
C HIS A 34 10.20 -7.12 0.92
N THR A 35 9.74 -6.18 1.74
CA THR A 35 10.49 -4.97 2.11
C THR A 35 11.08 -5.02 3.51
N ASP A 36 10.79 -6.08 4.28
CA ASP A 36 11.08 -6.20 5.72
C ASP A 36 10.47 -5.07 6.57
N GLN A 37 9.41 -4.43 6.08
CA GLN A 37 8.78 -3.28 6.72
C GLN A 37 7.64 -3.69 7.65
N LEU A 38 7.67 -3.17 8.86
CA LEU A 38 6.53 -3.15 9.79
C LEU A 38 5.91 -1.77 9.75
N LYS A 39 4.62 -1.70 9.41
CA LYS A 39 3.88 -0.44 9.16
C LYS A 39 2.66 -0.36 10.05
N THR A 40 2.41 0.80 10.65
CA THR A 40 1.13 1.03 11.34
C THR A 40 -0.03 0.86 10.35
N PHE A 41 -1.10 0.20 10.82
CA PHE A 41 -2.26 -0.10 9.98
C PHE A 41 -3.53 0.46 10.60
N ALA A 42 -3.82 0.12 11.85
CA ALA A 42 -4.98 0.64 12.55
C ALA A 42 -4.70 0.79 14.04
N HIS A 43 -5.35 1.74 14.67
CA HIS A 43 -5.25 1.94 16.09
C HIS A 43 -6.52 2.54 16.68
N SER A 44 -6.70 2.30 17.99
CA SER A 44 -7.64 3.02 18.82
C SER A 44 -6.95 3.42 20.13
N THR A 45 -7.01 4.68 20.48
CA THR A 45 -6.31 5.24 21.65
C THR A 45 -7.14 6.31 22.35
N GLU A 46 -6.93 6.46 23.64
CA GLU A 46 -7.41 7.63 24.40
C GLU A 46 -6.46 8.79 24.14
N GLY A 47 -6.90 9.76 23.35
CA GLY A 47 -6.09 10.89 22.92
C GLY A 47 -5.32 10.67 21.60
N PRO A 48 -4.33 11.52 21.29
CA PRO A 48 -3.58 11.42 20.05
C PRO A 48 -2.71 10.16 20.03
N SER A 49 -2.68 9.47 18.87
CA SER A 49 -1.81 8.30 18.70
C SER A 49 -0.34 8.72 18.61
N PRO A 50 0.57 8.08 19.35
CA PRO A 50 2.00 8.39 19.29
C PRO A 50 2.66 7.90 17.98
N LEU A 51 2.03 6.94 17.30
CA LEU A 51 2.57 6.30 16.12
C LEU A 51 1.50 6.31 15.03
N VAL A 52 1.52 7.34 14.19
CA VAL A 52 0.69 7.48 12.99
C VAL A 52 1.63 7.48 11.80
N GLN A 53 1.29 6.76 10.74
CA GLN A 53 2.12 6.62 9.53
C GLN A 53 3.57 6.18 9.85
N TYR A 54 3.75 5.42 10.94
CA TYR A 54 5.05 4.95 11.38
C TYR A 54 5.43 3.65 10.69
N GLU A 55 6.68 3.57 10.25
CA GLU A 55 7.25 2.39 9.64
C GLU A 55 8.68 2.17 10.12
N VAL A 56 9.07 0.90 10.21
CA VAL A 56 10.41 0.48 10.62
C VAL A 56 10.71 -0.90 10.03
N LYS A 57 11.97 -1.17 9.68
CA LYS A 57 12.35 -2.53 9.33
C LYS A 57 12.27 -3.44 10.57
N LEU A 58 11.69 -4.61 10.40
CA LEU A 58 11.58 -5.58 11.51
C LEU A 58 12.98 -5.98 12.01
N SER A 59 13.94 -6.14 11.08
CA SER A 59 15.35 -6.42 11.41
C SER A 59 16.01 -5.34 12.28
N ASP A 60 15.56 -4.09 12.18
CA ASP A 60 16.08 -2.97 13.00
C ASP A 60 15.48 -2.96 14.42
N VAL A 61 14.52 -3.86 14.71
CA VAL A 61 13.88 -3.98 16.03
C VAL A 61 14.08 -5.39 16.60
N PRO A 62 15.26 -5.70 17.18
CA PRO A 62 15.62 -7.07 17.61
C PRO A 62 14.59 -7.71 18.54
N SER A 63 13.92 -6.91 19.38
CA SER A 63 12.91 -7.40 20.29
C SER A 63 11.63 -7.88 19.59
N LEU A 64 11.22 -7.26 18.47
CA LEU A 64 10.09 -7.72 17.66
C LEU A 64 10.50 -8.87 16.74
N SER A 65 11.73 -8.86 16.20
CA SER A 65 12.29 -9.98 15.44
C SER A 65 12.29 -11.26 16.28
N TYR A 66 12.68 -11.17 17.55
CA TYR A 66 12.62 -12.30 18.49
C TYR A 66 11.19 -12.84 18.66
N LEU A 67 10.18 -11.96 18.81
CA LEU A 67 8.77 -12.39 18.94
C LEU A 67 8.26 -13.04 17.65
N ALA A 68 8.66 -12.52 16.49
CA ALA A 68 8.34 -13.09 15.18
C ALA A 68 8.86 -14.52 15.04
N GLU A 69 10.11 -14.75 15.43
CA GLU A 69 10.78 -16.05 15.36
C GLU A 69 10.19 -17.06 16.34
N HIS A 70 10.00 -16.65 17.59
CA HIS A 70 9.53 -17.55 18.67
C HIS A 70 8.02 -17.67 18.73
N LYS A 71 7.27 -16.82 18.02
CA LYS A 71 5.79 -16.82 17.96
C LYS A 71 5.14 -16.76 19.33
N GLN A 72 5.70 -15.94 20.20
CA GLN A 72 5.26 -15.78 21.58
C GLN A 72 4.98 -14.32 21.90
N PRO A 73 3.96 -14.04 22.75
CA PRO A 73 3.70 -12.68 23.20
C PRO A 73 4.77 -12.18 24.16
N ARG A 74 4.87 -10.86 24.28
CA ARG A 74 5.76 -10.18 25.20
C ARG A 74 4.98 -9.24 26.10
N VAL A 75 5.28 -9.26 27.38
CA VAL A 75 4.86 -8.25 28.36
C VAL A 75 6.07 -7.41 28.78
N LEU A 76 5.94 -6.11 28.66
CA LEU A 76 6.85 -5.13 29.28
C LEU A 76 6.09 -4.48 30.44
N GLY A 77 6.34 -4.96 31.65
CA GLY A 77 5.66 -4.48 32.86
C GLY A 77 6.07 -3.05 33.26
N ASN A 78 7.25 -2.61 32.83
CA ASN A 78 7.71 -1.23 33.03
C ASN A 78 8.48 -0.76 31.80
N LEU A 79 7.89 0.20 31.07
CA LEU A 79 8.48 0.80 29.88
C LEU A 79 9.65 1.76 30.19
N ASP A 80 9.81 2.19 31.44
CA ASP A 80 10.99 2.97 31.84
C ASP A 80 12.31 2.24 31.57
N ALA A 81 12.29 0.91 31.50
CA ALA A 81 13.44 0.11 31.10
C ALA A 81 13.90 0.41 29.66
N LEU A 82 13.05 1.03 28.84
CA LEU A 82 13.38 1.46 27.47
C LEU A 82 13.96 2.88 27.43
N ARG A 83 14.09 3.59 28.58
CA ARG A 83 14.74 4.91 28.65
C ARG A 83 16.19 4.77 28.20
N GLY A 84 16.57 5.57 27.20
CA GLY A 84 17.89 5.50 26.60
C GLY A 84 18.00 4.53 25.40
N SER A 85 16.91 3.86 25.02
CA SER A 85 16.86 3.14 23.76
C SER A 85 17.04 4.11 22.59
N ALA A 86 17.83 3.70 21.58
CA ALA A 86 18.00 4.45 20.34
C ALA A 86 16.75 4.34 19.42
N SER A 87 15.79 3.47 19.75
CA SER A 87 14.59 3.24 18.97
C SER A 87 13.63 4.42 19.05
N GLU A 88 13.28 4.98 17.90
CA GLU A 88 12.26 6.03 17.79
C GLU A 88 10.89 5.55 18.29
N HIS A 89 10.53 4.31 18.03
CA HIS A 89 9.32 3.67 18.53
C HIS A 89 9.25 3.74 20.06
N SER A 90 10.30 3.27 20.73
CA SER A 90 10.37 3.28 22.20
C SER A 90 10.25 4.70 22.78
N ARG A 91 10.91 5.66 22.14
CA ARG A 91 10.85 7.06 22.56
C ARG A 91 9.42 7.63 22.46
N LYS A 92 8.77 7.45 21.29
CA LYS A 92 7.41 7.96 21.07
C LYS A 92 6.38 7.35 22.03
N VAL A 93 6.50 6.05 22.33
CA VAL A 93 5.62 5.34 23.26
C VAL A 93 5.81 5.87 24.69
N LEU A 94 7.06 6.13 25.12
CA LEU A 94 7.37 6.72 26.41
C LEU A 94 6.91 8.17 26.53
N GLU A 95 7.09 8.99 25.47
CA GLU A 95 6.65 10.39 25.43
C GLU A 95 5.12 10.50 25.53
N ALA A 96 4.39 9.50 25.02
CA ALA A 96 2.94 9.40 25.15
C ALA A 96 2.47 9.01 26.58
N GLY A 97 3.41 8.68 27.47
CA GLY A 97 3.12 8.38 28.88
C GLY A 97 2.71 6.94 29.17
N TYR A 98 2.81 6.02 28.19
CA TYR A 98 2.55 4.61 28.47
C TYR A 98 3.61 4.03 29.40
N ALA A 99 3.15 3.22 30.36
CA ALA A 99 4.01 2.66 31.42
C ALA A 99 4.18 1.15 31.31
N SER A 100 3.25 0.44 30.68
CA SER A 100 3.36 -0.99 30.37
C SER A 100 2.78 -1.33 29.00
N SER A 101 3.26 -2.42 28.40
CA SER A 101 2.87 -2.84 27.05
C SER A 101 2.79 -4.36 26.95
N TYR A 102 1.78 -4.83 26.21
CA TYR A 102 1.62 -6.20 25.74
C TYR A 102 1.75 -6.21 24.22
N THR A 103 2.55 -7.12 23.68
CA THR A 103 2.75 -7.29 22.25
C THR A 103 2.50 -8.74 21.87
N GLU A 104 1.59 -8.97 20.90
CA GLU A 104 1.27 -10.30 20.36
C GLU A 104 1.65 -10.36 18.88
N PRO A 105 2.45 -11.34 18.42
CA PRO A 105 2.64 -11.56 16.98
C PRO A 105 1.36 -12.10 16.35
N LEU A 106 0.94 -11.48 15.25
CA LEU A 106 -0.22 -11.91 14.49
C LEU A 106 0.21 -12.91 13.42
N LEU A 107 -0.34 -14.12 13.49
CA LEU A 107 0.07 -15.25 12.66
C LEU A 107 -1.09 -15.76 11.83
N PHE A 108 -0.83 -16.03 10.56
CA PHE A 108 -1.73 -16.77 9.68
C PHE A 108 -0.97 -17.89 8.98
N ASN A 109 -1.50 -19.11 9.07
CA ASN A 109 -0.81 -20.31 8.57
C ASN A 109 0.66 -20.39 9.06
N SER A 110 0.89 -20.07 10.33
CA SER A 110 2.20 -20.00 10.97
C SER A 110 3.18 -18.98 10.39
N LYS A 111 2.75 -18.11 9.48
CA LYS A 111 3.54 -16.99 8.97
C LYS A 111 3.16 -15.72 9.70
N LEU A 112 4.17 -14.89 10.02
CA LEU A 112 3.94 -13.56 10.59
C LEU A 112 3.32 -12.66 9.53
N PHE A 113 2.25 -11.95 9.89
CA PHE A 113 1.72 -10.87 9.08
C PHE A 113 1.62 -9.53 9.84
N GLY A 114 1.95 -9.50 11.11
CA GLY A 114 1.94 -8.28 11.89
C GLY A 114 2.09 -8.47 13.38
N PHE A 115 1.80 -7.40 14.12
CA PHE A 115 1.78 -7.40 15.59
C PHE A 115 0.57 -6.61 16.10
N LEU A 116 -0.02 -7.11 17.18
CA LEU A 116 -0.97 -6.39 18.02
C LEU A 116 -0.21 -5.79 19.20
N PHE A 117 -0.43 -4.50 19.45
CA PHE A 117 0.09 -3.78 20.60
C PHE A 117 -1.06 -3.34 21.49
N CYS A 118 -0.92 -3.58 22.78
CA CYS A 118 -1.82 -3.09 23.81
C CYS A 118 -1.00 -2.34 24.84
N ASP A 119 -1.34 -1.08 25.11
CA ASP A 119 -0.59 -0.22 26.01
C ASP A 119 -1.49 0.33 27.13
N ALA A 120 -0.90 0.48 28.33
CA ALA A 120 -1.56 1.03 29.50
C ALA A 120 -0.67 2.10 30.18
N MET A 121 -1.33 3.06 30.84
CA MET A 121 -0.65 4.14 31.59
C MET A 121 -0.13 3.70 32.95
N GLU A 122 -0.40 2.46 33.37
CA GLU A 122 0.05 1.92 34.64
C GLU A 122 1.14 0.87 34.46
N PRO A 123 2.20 0.88 35.26
CA PRO A 123 3.19 -0.19 35.25
C PRO A 123 2.57 -1.49 35.80
N GLY A 124 3.05 -2.63 35.28
CA GLY A 124 2.61 -3.96 35.72
C GLY A 124 1.18 -4.35 35.33
N TYR A 125 0.53 -3.58 34.43
CA TYR A 125 -0.88 -3.79 34.12
C TYR A 125 -1.16 -5.15 33.45
N PHE A 126 -0.28 -5.63 32.58
CA PHE A 126 -0.48 -6.85 31.79
C PHE A 126 0.00 -8.14 32.49
N GLU A 127 -0.25 -8.27 33.80
CA GLU A 127 -0.01 -9.51 34.53
C GLU A 127 -1.20 -10.46 34.42
N GLU A 128 -1.05 -11.70 34.93
CA GLU A 128 -2.16 -12.64 34.96
C GLU A 128 -3.26 -12.17 35.95
N PRO A 129 -4.57 -12.33 35.62
CA PRO A 129 -5.12 -13.09 34.47
C PRO A 129 -5.29 -12.27 33.18
N ILE A 130 -5.00 -10.98 33.21
CA ILE A 130 -5.24 -10.07 32.05
C ILE A 130 -4.50 -10.56 30.80
N ARG A 131 -3.26 -11.01 30.97
CA ARG A 131 -2.44 -11.50 29.87
C ARG A 131 -3.09 -12.66 29.11
N SER A 132 -3.56 -13.68 29.83
CA SER A 132 -4.20 -14.85 29.22
C SER A 132 -5.49 -14.51 28.49
N GLU A 133 -6.33 -13.67 29.08
CA GLU A 133 -7.56 -13.23 28.45
C GLU A 133 -7.27 -12.38 27.20
N LEU A 134 -6.30 -11.46 27.28
CA LEU A 134 -5.92 -10.59 26.16
C LEU A 134 -5.36 -11.39 24.97
N SER A 135 -4.57 -12.45 25.24
CA SER A 135 -4.07 -13.34 24.20
C SER A 135 -5.21 -14.04 23.43
N ALA A 136 -6.29 -14.45 24.10
CA ALA A 136 -7.44 -15.03 23.42
C ALA A 136 -8.12 -14.01 22.48
N TYR A 137 -8.27 -12.75 22.91
CA TYR A 137 -8.79 -11.68 22.05
C TYR A 137 -7.84 -11.38 20.88
N ALA A 138 -6.53 -11.37 21.12
CA ALA A 138 -5.52 -11.16 20.10
C ALA A 138 -5.59 -12.23 19.00
N GLN A 139 -5.79 -13.48 19.38
CA GLN A 139 -5.97 -14.58 18.42
C GLN A 139 -7.24 -14.41 17.58
N ALA A 140 -8.36 -14.03 18.21
CA ALA A 140 -9.60 -13.75 17.48
C ALA A 140 -9.46 -12.56 16.51
N LEU A 141 -8.83 -11.48 16.97
CA LEU A 141 -8.52 -10.33 16.13
C LEU A 141 -7.58 -10.71 14.97
N SER A 142 -6.56 -11.52 15.24
CA SER A 142 -5.66 -12.04 14.23
C SER A 142 -6.41 -12.75 13.10
N ALA A 143 -7.40 -13.59 13.46
CA ALA A 143 -8.22 -14.28 12.46
C ALA A 143 -9.08 -13.32 11.62
N ILE A 144 -9.70 -12.32 12.25
CA ILE A 144 -10.52 -11.32 11.53
C ILE A 144 -9.66 -10.49 10.56
N ILE A 145 -8.52 -9.98 11.03
CA ILE A 145 -7.60 -9.20 10.22
C ILE A 145 -7.05 -10.04 9.07
N ALA A 146 -6.68 -11.30 9.37
CA ALA A 146 -6.18 -12.21 8.37
C ALA A 146 -7.19 -12.40 7.23
N VAL A 147 -8.48 -12.62 7.55
CA VAL A 147 -9.52 -12.79 6.53
C VAL A 147 -9.61 -11.57 5.61
N GLU A 148 -9.69 -10.36 6.16
CA GLU A 148 -9.78 -9.14 5.34
C GLU A 148 -8.50 -8.90 4.52
N PHE A 149 -7.35 -8.94 5.16
CA PHE A 149 -6.07 -8.64 4.53
C PHE A 149 -5.67 -9.68 3.47
N PHE A 150 -5.81 -10.97 3.79
CA PHE A 150 -5.46 -12.05 2.86
C PHE A 150 -6.45 -12.21 1.72
N SER A 151 -7.71 -11.85 1.90
CA SER A 151 -8.67 -11.83 0.79
C SER A 151 -8.22 -10.85 -0.29
N ILE A 152 -7.78 -9.65 0.10
CA ILE A 152 -7.25 -8.64 -0.83
C ILE A 152 -5.93 -9.09 -1.46
N GLN A 153 -5.00 -9.64 -0.65
CA GLN A 153 -3.74 -10.17 -1.18
C GLN A 153 -3.97 -11.36 -2.12
N THR A 154 -4.93 -12.23 -1.79
CA THR A 154 -5.27 -13.38 -2.63
C THR A 154 -5.87 -12.92 -3.95
N LEU A 155 -6.75 -11.92 -3.92
CA LEU A 155 -7.28 -11.28 -5.11
C LEU A 155 -6.16 -10.68 -5.96
N GLY A 156 -5.29 -9.87 -5.35
CA GLY A 156 -4.11 -9.30 -6.01
C GLY A 156 -3.19 -10.36 -6.59
N GLY A 157 -2.89 -11.41 -5.83
CA GLY A 157 -2.06 -12.54 -6.27
C GLY A 157 -2.69 -13.35 -7.41
N ALA A 158 -4.01 -13.58 -7.36
CA ALA A 158 -4.74 -14.24 -8.44
C ALA A 158 -4.71 -13.41 -9.73
N LEU A 159 -4.90 -12.10 -9.62
CA LEU A 159 -4.83 -11.15 -10.73
C LEU A 159 -3.41 -11.04 -11.30
N THR A 160 -2.41 -10.93 -10.43
CA THR A 160 -0.99 -10.95 -10.83
C THR A 160 -0.65 -12.26 -11.54
N THR A 161 -1.13 -13.39 -11.04
CA THR A 161 -0.93 -14.70 -11.67
C THR A 161 -1.63 -14.77 -13.04
N ALA A 162 -2.88 -14.33 -13.13
CA ALA A 162 -3.60 -14.27 -14.41
C ALA A 162 -2.88 -13.34 -15.40
N ARG A 163 -2.34 -12.22 -14.93
CA ARG A 163 -1.52 -11.31 -15.71
C ARG A 163 -0.18 -11.93 -16.12
N GLU A 164 0.50 -12.67 -15.23
CA GLU A 164 1.72 -13.40 -15.57
C GLU A 164 1.48 -14.47 -16.64
N PHE A 165 0.36 -15.16 -16.63
CA PHE A 165 -0.04 -16.04 -17.75
C PHE A 165 -0.30 -15.24 -19.04
N SER A 166 -0.70 -13.98 -18.92
CA SER A 166 -0.85 -13.05 -20.05
C SER A 166 0.44 -12.26 -20.34
N ARG A 167 1.53 -12.52 -19.66
CA ARG A 167 2.80 -11.76 -19.66
C ARG A 167 3.46 -11.63 -21.03
N TYR A 168 3.15 -12.53 -21.96
CA TYR A 168 3.51 -12.37 -23.37
C TYR A 168 2.71 -11.26 -24.07
N ARG A 169 1.76 -10.62 -23.36
CA ARG A 169 0.80 -9.65 -23.88
C ARG A 169 0.98 -8.23 -23.34
N ASP A 170 1.83 -8.00 -22.33
CA ASP A 170 2.05 -6.66 -21.75
C ASP A 170 3.52 -6.45 -21.41
N GLU A 171 4.06 -5.28 -21.77
CA GLU A 171 5.47 -4.90 -21.52
C GLU A 171 5.71 -4.43 -20.08
N GLU A 172 4.67 -4.33 -19.24
CA GLU A 172 4.82 -3.87 -17.86
C GLU A 172 5.55 -4.90 -17.00
N THR A 173 6.63 -4.45 -16.36
CA THR A 173 7.46 -5.29 -15.51
C THR A 173 6.92 -5.34 -14.08
N ALA A 174 7.24 -6.40 -13.33
CA ALA A 174 6.96 -6.45 -11.89
C ALA A 174 7.58 -5.27 -11.15
N ASN A 175 8.75 -4.81 -11.58
CA ASN A 175 9.44 -3.66 -10.98
C ASN A 175 8.69 -2.34 -11.19
N HIS A 176 8.05 -2.15 -12.37
CA HIS A 176 7.15 -1.01 -12.60
C HIS A 176 6.04 -0.97 -11.55
N LEU A 177 5.34 -2.09 -11.34
CA LEU A 177 4.26 -2.15 -10.35
C LEU A 177 4.74 -1.84 -8.94
N HIS A 178 5.86 -2.42 -8.54
CA HIS A 178 6.44 -2.15 -7.22
C HIS A 178 6.87 -0.68 -7.06
N ARG A 179 7.48 -0.06 -8.08
CA ARG A 179 7.83 1.36 -8.03
C ARG A 179 6.58 2.24 -7.96
N MET A 180 5.64 2.02 -8.88
CA MET A 180 4.42 2.81 -8.97
C MET A 180 3.59 2.72 -7.69
N SER A 181 3.43 1.51 -7.11
CA SER A 181 2.72 1.35 -5.83
C SER A 181 3.45 2.02 -4.67
N ALA A 182 4.79 1.93 -4.61
CA ALA A 182 5.58 2.61 -3.59
C ALA A 182 5.52 4.14 -3.73
N TYR A 183 5.53 4.69 -4.95
CA TYR A 183 5.31 6.13 -5.19
C TYR A 183 3.91 6.55 -4.77
N SER A 184 2.89 5.77 -5.12
CA SER A 184 1.49 6.03 -4.73
C SER A 184 1.35 6.08 -3.21
N ARG A 185 1.94 5.12 -2.51
CA ARG A 185 1.94 5.09 -1.04
C ARG A 185 2.63 6.32 -0.44
N LEU A 186 3.77 6.72 -0.98
CA LEU A 186 4.52 7.86 -0.49
C LEU A 186 3.75 9.18 -0.67
N ILE A 187 3.08 9.36 -1.80
CA ILE A 187 2.19 10.50 -2.04
C ILE A 187 1.02 10.46 -1.05
N ALA A 188 0.34 9.32 -0.91
CA ALA A 188 -0.78 9.15 0.02
C ALA A 188 -0.38 9.45 1.46
N LYS A 189 0.75 8.91 1.93
CA LYS A 189 1.32 9.17 3.26
C LYS A 189 1.59 10.66 3.49
N THR A 190 2.11 11.36 2.49
CA THR A 190 2.39 12.79 2.58
C THR A 190 1.12 13.63 2.63
N LEU A 191 0.06 13.20 1.94
CA LEU A 191 -1.25 13.86 1.94
C LEU A 191 -2.12 13.50 3.15
N ALA A 192 -1.84 12.39 3.83
CA ALA A 192 -2.68 11.86 4.90
C ALA A 192 -3.05 12.92 5.97
N PRO A 193 -2.12 13.75 6.51
CA PRO A 193 -2.46 14.75 7.51
C PRO A 193 -3.43 15.83 7.03
N THR A 194 -3.42 16.14 5.74
CA THR A 194 -4.24 17.22 5.15
C THR A 194 -5.54 16.72 4.54
N CYS A 195 -5.55 15.50 4.02
CA CYS A 195 -6.72 14.88 3.38
C CYS A 195 -7.48 13.92 4.33
N GLY A 196 -6.97 13.71 5.54
CA GLY A 196 -7.63 12.86 6.54
C GLY A 196 -7.54 11.35 6.22
N LEU A 197 -6.53 10.90 5.45
CA LEU A 197 -6.33 9.49 5.18
C LEU A 197 -5.84 8.77 6.44
N SER A 198 -6.46 7.66 6.76
CA SER A 198 -6.01 6.73 7.80
C SER A 198 -4.76 5.95 7.34
N ASP A 199 -4.06 5.33 8.29
CA ASP A 199 -2.95 4.40 8.01
C ASP A 199 -3.43 3.24 7.10
N GLU A 200 -4.63 2.75 7.36
CA GLU A 200 -5.32 1.73 6.58
C GLU A 200 -5.51 2.15 5.11
N GLU A 201 -6.06 3.34 4.88
CA GLU A 201 -6.29 3.84 3.51
C GLU A 201 -4.98 4.05 2.74
N VAL A 202 -3.92 4.49 3.40
CA VAL A 202 -2.59 4.62 2.77
C VAL A 202 -2.06 3.26 2.32
N GLU A 203 -2.22 2.20 3.13
CA GLU A 203 -1.80 0.86 2.72
C GLU A 203 -2.70 0.28 1.62
N PHE A 204 -4.00 0.60 1.58
CA PHE A 204 -4.85 0.19 0.48
C PHE A 204 -4.54 0.93 -0.83
N VAL A 205 -4.15 2.19 -0.79
CA VAL A 205 -3.62 2.87 -2.00
C VAL A 205 -2.39 2.12 -2.53
N TYR A 206 -1.48 1.68 -1.66
CA TYR A 206 -0.32 0.86 -2.05
C TYR A 206 -0.73 -0.44 -2.74
N LEU A 207 -1.59 -1.23 -2.10
CA LEU A 207 -2.00 -2.54 -2.59
C LEU A 207 -2.82 -2.47 -3.88
N PHE A 208 -3.76 -1.53 -3.95
CA PHE A 208 -4.70 -1.43 -5.06
C PHE A 208 -4.11 -0.77 -6.31
N SER A 209 -3.09 0.06 -6.14
CA SER A 209 -2.44 0.71 -7.27
C SER A 209 -1.78 -0.30 -8.22
N GLU A 210 -1.32 -1.46 -7.72
CA GLU A 210 -0.80 -2.54 -8.57
C GLU A 210 -1.82 -3.09 -9.59
N LEU A 211 -3.11 -2.85 -9.35
CA LEU A 211 -4.21 -3.40 -10.15
C LEU A 211 -4.81 -2.39 -11.14
N HIS A 212 -4.28 -1.16 -11.22
CA HIS A 212 -4.86 -0.07 -12.00
C HIS A 212 -5.13 -0.45 -13.46
N ASP A 213 -4.26 -1.22 -14.05
CA ASP A 213 -4.26 -1.61 -15.46
C ASP A 213 -4.77 -3.04 -15.73
N ILE A 214 -5.42 -3.70 -14.76
CA ILE A 214 -5.90 -5.08 -14.90
C ILE A 214 -6.80 -5.29 -16.12
N GLY A 215 -7.53 -4.27 -16.52
CA GLY A 215 -8.43 -4.33 -17.68
C GLY A 215 -7.72 -4.42 -19.04
N LYS A 216 -6.41 -4.22 -19.11
CA LYS A 216 -5.62 -4.41 -20.35
C LYS A 216 -5.75 -5.83 -20.91
N ILE A 217 -6.09 -6.82 -20.07
CA ILE A 217 -6.36 -8.19 -20.49
C ILE A 217 -7.51 -8.28 -21.53
N ALA A 218 -8.41 -7.31 -21.54
CA ALA A 218 -9.52 -7.24 -22.51
C ALA A 218 -9.19 -6.49 -23.81
N VAL A 219 -7.99 -5.88 -23.90
CA VAL A 219 -7.56 -5.15 -25.09
C VAL A 219 -6.98 -6.15 -26.11
N PRO A 220 -7.35 -6.07 -27.40
CA PRO A 220 -6.78 -6.94 -28.44
C PRO A 220 -5.25 -6.77 -28.58
N ASP A 221 -4.53 -7.90 -28.79
CA ASP A 221 -3.06 -7.90 -28.92
C ASP A 221 -2.55 -6.99 -30.03
N ALA A 222 -3.29 -6.89 -31.15
CA ALA A 222 -2.93 -6.03 -32.26
C ALA A 222 -2.85 -4.53 -31.88
N ILE A 223 -3.52 -4.14 -30.80
CA ILE A 223 -3.53 -2.78 -30.26
C ILE A 223 -2.57 -2.68 -29.06
N LEU A 224 -2.67 -3.62 -28.14
CA LEU A 224 -1.87 -3.62 -26.91
C LEU A 224 -0.36 -3.68 -27.20
N LEU A 225 0.02 -4.55 -28.14
CA LEU A 225 1.42 -4.82 -28.52
C LEU A 225 1.86 -4.08 -29.79
N LYS A 226 1.09 -3.07 -30.22
CA LYS A 226 1.41 -2.37 -31.47
C LYS A 226 2.75 -1.62 -31.37
N PRO A 227 3.72 -1.92 -32.24
CA PRO A 227 4.95 -1.16 -32.28
C PRO A 227 4.69 0.24 -32.87
N GLY A 228 4.69 1.25 -32.00
CA GLY A 228 4.49 2.65 -32.39
C GLY A 228 3.21 3.28 -31.86
N LYS A 229 2.86 4.45 -32.39
CA LYS A 229 1.69 5.21 -31.94
C LYS A 229 0.38 4.56 -32.39
N LEU A 230 -0.61 4.56 -31.49
CA LEU A 230 -1.98 4.17 -31.81
C LEU A 230 -2.65 5.23 -32.68
N THR A 231 -3.53 4.79 -33.62
CA THR A 231 -4.46 5.71 -34.29
C THR A 231 -5.51 6.20 -33.31
N SER A 232 -6.32 7.19 -33.69
CA SER A 232 -7.41 7.66 -32.82
C SER A 232 -8.41 6.56 -32.49
N GLU A 233 -8.75 5.73 -33.47
CA GLU A 233 -9.68 4.60 -33.33
C GLU A 233 -9.11 3.51 -32.41
N GLU A 234 -7.83 3.17 -32.58
CA GLU A 234 -7.13 2.22 -31.71
C GLU A 234 -7.00 2.74 -30.28
N PHE A 235 -6.79 4.05 -30.11
CA PHE A 235 -6.73 4.67 -28.80
C PHE A 235 -8.10 4.62 -28.08
N GLU A 236 -9.23 4.79 -28.81
CA GLU A 236 -10.56 4.58 -28.23
C GLU A 236 -10.75 3.13 -27.74
N ILE A 237 -10.21 2.14 -28.47
CA ILE A 237 -10.24 0.75 -28.02
C ILE A 237 -9.31 0.56 -26.80
N MET A 238 -8.14 1.18 -26.77
CA MET A 238 -7.23 1.11 -25.62
C MET A 238 -7.91 1.65 -24.36
N LYS A 239 -8.66 2.74 -24.43
CA LYS A 239 -9.37 3.34 -23.29
C LYS A 239 -10.32 2.38 -22.57
N VAL A 240 -10.82 1.35 -23.25
CA VAL A 240 -11.80 0.41 -22.67
C VAL A 240 -11.20 -0.39 -21.52
N HIS A 241 -9.86 -0.43 -21.32
CA HIS A 241 -9.26 -1.15 -20.19
C HIS A 241 -9.76 -0.62 -18.84
N THR A 242 -10.02 0.68 -18.71
CA THR A 242 -10.53 1.27 -17.45
C THR A 242 -11.92 0.75 -17.10
N SER A 243 -12.85 0.73 -18.07
CA SER A 243 -14.20 0.21 -17.89
C SER A 243 -14.22 -1.31 -17.74
N LYS A 244 -13.42 -2.04 -18.54
CA LYS A 244 -13.32 -3.50 -18.46
C LYS A 244 -12.64 -3.95 -17.16
N GLY A 245 -11.62 -3.24 -16.70
CA GLY A 245 -11.03 -3.49 -15.39
C GLY A 245 -12.05 -3.34 -14.27
N ARG A 246 -12.87 -2.28 -14.29
CA ARG A 246 -13.96 -2.09 -13.35
C ARG A 246 -14.98 -3.24 -13.38
N GLU A 247 -15.42 -3.68 -14.57
CA GLU A 247 -16.34 -4.81 -14.73
C GLU A 247 -15.74 -6.09 -14.12
N MET A 248 -14.47 -6.37 -14.42
CA MET A 248 -13.74 -7.54 -13.91
C MET A 248 -13.66 -7.54 -12.38
N ILE A 249 -13.27 -6.43 -11.79
CA ILE A 249 -13.19 -6.33 -10.32
C ILE A 249 -14.57 -6.46 -9.69
N SER A 250 -15.60 -5.85 -10.25
CA SER A 250 -16.97 -5.99 -9.74
C SER A 250 -17.44 -7.44 -9.78
N LEU A 251 -17.14 -8.16 -10.87
CA LEU A 251 -17.43 -9.58 -10.98
C LEU A 251 -16.67 -10.40 -9.93
N MET A 252 -15.39 -10.13 -9.73
CA MET A 252 -14.57 -10.85 -8.77
C MET A 252 -15.02 -10.58 -7.32
N ILE A 253 -15.35 -9.33 -6.97
CA ILE A 253 -15.90 -8.99 -5.67
C ILE A 253 -17.15 -9.85 -5.40
N ASN A 254 -18.09 -9.92 -6.35
CA ASN A 254 -19.31 -10.72 -6.21
C ASN A 254 -19.02 -12.22 -6.13
N GLU A 255 -18.22 -12.78 -7.04
CA GLU A 255 -17.94 -14.22 -7.09
C GLU A 255 -17.17 -14.74 -5.90
N PHE A 256 -16.28 -13.94 -5.33
CA PHE A 256 -15.51 -14.31 -4.14
C PHE A 256 -16.16 -13.89 -2.82
N GLY A 257 -17.38 -13.28 -2.87
CA GLY A 257 -18.07 -12.82 -1.66
C GLY A 257 -17.30 -11.72 -0.91
N LEU A 258 -16.61 -10.85 -1.65
CA LEU A 258 -15.79 -9.78 -1.09
C LEU A 258 -16.57 -8.47 -0.93
N ASP A 259 -17.90 -8.50 -1.11
CA ASP A 259 -18.78 -7.33 -0.94
C ASP A 259 -18.69 -6.71 0.47
N GLY A 260 -18.26 -7.52 1.45
CA GLY A 260 -18.01 -7.09 2.81
C GLY A 260 -16.62 -6.51 3.08
N ILE A 261 -15.73 -6.45 2.08
CA ILE A 261 -14.41 -5.87 2.27
C ILE A 261 -14.51 -4.35 2.15
N HIS A 262 -14.06 -3.69 3.20
CA HIS A 262 -13.97 -2.23 3.20
C HIS A 262 -12.96 -1.76 2.13
N HIS A 263 -13.20 -0.60 1.54
CA HIS A 263 -12.36 0.01 0.50
C HIS A 263 -12.39 -0.62 -0.90
N THR A 264 -13.30 -1.57 -1.21
CA THR A 264 -13.47 -2.06 -2.59
C THR A 264 -13.84 -0.94 -3.56
N ASP A 265 -14.51 0.11 -3.07
CA ASP A 265 -14.77 1.34 -3.83
C ASP A 265 -13.46 2.05 -4.21
N MET A 266 -12.45 2.08 -3.32
CA MET A 266 -11.16 2.67 -3.62
C MET A 266 -10.46 1.92 -4.76
N LEU A 267 -10.47 0.59 -4.74
CA LEU A 267 -9.94 -0.24 -5.84
C LEU A 267 -10.63 0.08 -7.16
N THR A 268 -11.97 0.09 -7.14
CA THR A 268 -12.79 0.41 -8.31
C THR A 268 -12.49 1.82 -8.83
N ASN A 269 -12.33 2.79 -7.94
CA ASN A 269 -12.03 4.18 -8.27
C ASN A 269 -10.64 4.35 -8.88
N ILE A 270 -9.63 3.62 -8.39
CA ILE A 270 -8.28 3.62 -8.98
C ILE A 270 -8.34 3.10 -10.40
N ILE A 271 -8.92 1.93 -10.62
CA ILE A 271 -8.98 1.30 -11.93
C ILE A 271 -9.77 2.14 -12.93
N ALA A 272 -10.91 2.69 -12.51
CA ALA A 272 -11.75 3.49 -13.39
C ALA A 272 -11.20 4.90 -13.66
N GLY A 273 -10.45 5.49 -12.71
CA GLY A 273 -10.16 6.91 -12.72
C GLY A 273 -8.69 7.33 -12.89
N HIS A 274 -7.74 6.38 -12.98
CA HIS A 274 -6.31 6.74 -13.06
C HIS A 274 -5.90 7.45 -14.38
N HIS A 275 -6.78 7.47 -15.38
CA HIS A 275 -6.63 8.24 -16.62
C HIS A 275 -7.52 9.49 -16.70
N GLU A 276 -8.24 9.80 -15.63
CA GLU A 276 -8.88 11.10 -15.54
C GLU A 276 -7.82 12.20 -15.40
N ARG A 277 -8.11 13.37 -15.96
CA ARG A 277 -7.24 14.53 -15.89
C ARG A 277 -7.88 15.58 -15.01
N PHE A 278 -7.09 16.31 -14.25
CA PHE A 278 -7.58 17.28 -13.29
C PHE A 278 -8.39 18.41 -13.95
N ASP A 279 -8.11 18.72 -15.23
CA ASP A 279 -8.84 19.67 -16.08
C ASP A 279 -10.15 19.10 -16.68
N GLY A 280 -10.49 17.83 -16.45
CA GLY A 280 -11.69 17.17 -16.99
C GLY A 280 -11.58 16.70 -18.44
N THR A 281 -10.40 16.77 -19.06
CA THR A 281 -10.17 16.30 -20.43
C THR A 281 -9.74 14.82 -20.49
N GLY A 282 -9.75 14.13 -19.35
CA GLY A 282 -9.41 12.72 -19.21
C GLY A 282 -10.51 11.75 -19.61
N TYR A 283 -10.34 10.50 -19.29
CA TYR A 283 -11.30 9.43 -19.54
C TYR A 283 -11.34 8.43 -18.37
N PRO A 284 -12.38 7.60 -18.21
CA PRO A 284 -13.53 7.41 -19.12
C PRO A 284 -14.71 8.35 -18.87
N LEU A 285 -14.78 9.01 -17.70
CA LEU A 285 -15.97 9.78 -17.29
C LEU A 285 -15.82 11.28 -17.51
N GLY A 286 -14.61 11.79 -17.75
CA GLY A 286 -14.32 13.21 -17.87
C GLY A 286 -14.51 13.96 -16.55
N LEU A 287 -14.21 13.33 -15.43
CA LEU A 287 -14.27 13.96 -14.12
C LEU A 287 -13.19 15.03 -14.00
N ALA A 288 -13.49 16.14 -13.32
CA ALA A 288 -12.59 17.25 -13.14
C ALA A 288 -12.33 17.54 -11.65
N GLY A 289 -11.11 18.01 -11.36
CA GLY A 289 -10.74 18.46 -10.03
C GLY A 289 -10.94 17.40 -8.95
N GLU A 290 -11.54 17.79 -7.85
CA GLU A 290 -11.80 16.91 -6.69
C GLU A 290 -12.97 15.92 -6.92
N ALA A 291 -13.71 16.02 -8.02
CA ALA A 291 -14.65 14.98 -8.42
C ALA A 291 -13.95 13.67 -8.81
N ILE A 292 -12.66 13.74 -9.18
CA ILE A 292 -11.82 12.54 -9.34
C ILE A 292 -11.46 12.03 -7.93
N PRO A 293 -11.71 10.75 -7.61
CA PRO A 293 -11.34 10.19 -6.32
C PRO A 293 -9.85 10.37 -6.01
N LEU A 294 -9.53 10.74 -4.77
CA LEU A 294 -8.14 11.06 -4.37
C LEU A 294 -7.16 9.94 -4.70
N ALA A 295 -7.53 8.68 -4.45
CA ALA A 295 -6.69 7.52 -4.75
C ALA A 295 -6.34 7.43 -6.25
N ALA A 296 -7.29 7.73 -7.14
CA ALA A 296 -7.05 7.77 -8.59
C ALA A 296 -6.09 8.92 -8.96
N ARG A 297 -6.28 10.13 -8.38
CA ARG A 297 -5.38 11.27 -8.61
C ARG A 297 -3.94 10.99 -8.17
N ILE A 298 -3.77 10.26 -7.06
CA ILE A 298 -2.46 9.81 -6.56
C ILE A 298 -1.81 8.85 -7.54
N VAL A 299 -2.55 7.82 -7.97
CA VAL A 299 -2.05 6.79 -8.88
C VAL A 299 -1.69 7.37 -10.24
N THR A 300 -2.48 8.33 -10.77
CA THR A 300 -2.16 9.05 -12.02
C THR A 300 -0.77 9.68 -11.98
N VAL A 301 -0.41 10.35 -10.87
CA VAL A 301 0.92 10.99 -10.73
C VAL A 301 2.02 9.94 -10.67
N ALA A 302 1.83 8.88 -9.89
CA ALA A 302 2.81 7.82 -9.70
C ALA A 302 3.06 7.03 -11.01
N ASP A 303 2.00 6.65 -11.72
CA ASP A 303 2.08 5.91 -12.98
C ASP A 303 2.79 6.72 -14.07
N VAL A 304 2.38 7.98 -14.27
CA VAL A 304 3.04 8.84 -15.26
C VAL A 304 4.49 9.09 -14.92
N PHE A 305 4.83 9.30 -13.62
CA PHE A 305 6.22 9.48 -13.21
C PHE A 305 7.06 8.25 -13.52
N ASP A 306 6.58 7.04 -13.18
CA ASP A 306 7.29 5.80 -13.49
C ASP A 306 7.41 5.59 -15.01
N ALA A 307 6.33 5.84 -15.76
CA ALA A 307 6.36 5.75 -17.21
C ALA A 307 7.35 6.73 -17.86
N LEU A 308 7.62 7.88 -17.26
CA LEU A 308 8.62 8.84 -17.76
C LEU A 308 10.05 8.40 -17.41
N THR A 309 10.27 7.83 -16.25
CA THR A 309 11.60 7.50 -15.71
C THR A 309 12.05 6.07 -15.99
N SER A 310 11.20 5.23 -16.58
CA SER A 310 11.52 3.85 -16.96
C SER A 310 11.88 3.74 -18.43
N GLU A 311 12.85 2.87 -18.75
CA GLU A 311 13.16 2.48 -20.12
C GLU A 311 12.02 1.63 -20.70
N ARG A 312 11.63 1.92 -21.92
CA ARG A 312 10.71 1.09 -22.70
C ARG A 312 11.32 0.79 -24.08
N PRO A 313 10.94 -0.27 -24.77
CA PRO A 313 11.55 -0.65 -26.07
C PRO A 313 11.67 0.47 -27.09
N TYR A 314 10.78 1.46 -27.00
CA TYR A 314 10.70 2.59 -27.96
C TYR A 314 10.93 3.95 -27.32
N LYS A 315 11.33 4.00 -26.00
CA LYS A 315 11.48 5.25 -25.26
C LYS A 315 12.60 5.17 -24.23
N GLN A 316 13.58 6.06 -24.35
CA GLN A 316 14.59 6.24 -23.32
C GLN A 316 13.97 6.85 -22.05
N ALA A 317 14.47 6.42 -20.88
CA ALA A 317 14.10 7.01 -19.61
C ALA A 317 14.48 8.50 -19.55
N TRP A 318 13.59 9.31 -18.99
CA TRP A 318 13.90 10.71 -18.72
C TRP A 318 14.74 10.83 -17.45
N PRO A 319 15.61 11.87 -17.37
CA PRO A 319 16.21 12.24 -16.10
C PRO A 319 15.12 12.59 -15.07
N PHE A 320 15.35 12.22 -13.82
CA PHE A 320 14.39 12.44 -12.73
C PHE A 320 13.95 13.90 -12.62
N GLU A 321 14.89 14.84 -12.69
CA GLU A 321 14.57 16.27 -12.62
C GLU A 321 13.67 16.72 -13.78
N THR A 322 13.84 16.15 -14.97
CA THR A 322 12.96 16.42 -16.11
C THR A 322 11.55 15.87 -15.89
N ALA A 323 11.43 14.67 -15.31
CA ALA A 323 10.15 14.07 -14.97
C ALA A 323 9.42 14.89 -13.89
N PHE A 324 10.11 15.33 -12.86
CA PHE A 324 9.52 16.22 -11.83
C PHE A 324 9.11 17.58 -12.39
N ALA A 325 9.92 18.19 -13.28
CA ALA A 325 9.55 19.43 -13.95
C ALA A 325 8.28 19.27 -14.81
N TYR A 326 8.14 18.12 -15.48
CA TYR A 326 6.91 17.79 -16.21
C TYR A 326 5.69 17.69 -15.31
N LEU A 327 5.80 17.03 -14.14
CA LEU A 327 4.71 16.98 -13.18
C LEU A 327 4.30 18.38 -12.72
N GLU A 328 5.28 19.23 -12.41
CA GLU A 328 5.07 20.59 -11.95
C GLU A 328 4.40 21.47 -13.03
N GLU A 329 4.87 21.40 -14.27
CA GLU A 329 4.31 22.14 -15.42
C GLU A 329 2.83 21.76 -15.68
N HIS A 330 2.47 20.50 -15.45
CA HIS A 330 1.12 19.99 -15.71
C HIS A 330 0.23 19.91 -14.48
N ALA A 331 0.66 20.47 -13.34
CA ALA A 331 -0.16 20.59 -12.15
C ALA A 331 -1.36 21.53 -12.41
N GLY A 332 -2.56 21.09 -12.02
CA GLY A 332 -3.82 21.81 -12.29
C GLY A 332 -4.43 21.53 -13.66
N SER A 333 -3.70 20.87 -14.57
CA SER A 333 -4.23 20.42 -15.86
C SER A 333 -4.33 18.90 -15.94
N GLN A 334 -3.22 18.21 -16.07
CA GLN A 334 -3.20 16.74 -16.04
C GLN A 334 -3.30 16.21 -14.62
N PHE A 335 -2.57 16.81 -13.68
CA PHE A 335 -2.38 16.31 -12.32
C PHE A 335 -3.02 17.19 -11.26
N ASP A 336 -3.43 16.58 -10.17
CA ASP A 336 -3.79 17.29 -8.95
C ASP A 336 -2.56 18.04 -8.38
N PRO A 337 -2.63 19.38 -8.19
CA PRO A 337 -1.54 20.14 -7.61
C PRO A 337 -1.08 19.64 -6.24
N ALA A 338 -1.99 19.13 -5.40
CA ALA A 338 -1.65 18.60 -4.08
C ALA A 338 -0.84 17.30 -4.19
N CYS A 339 -1.21 16.40 -5.10
CA CYS A 339 -0.48 15.17 -5.38
C CYS A 339 0.92 15.46 -5.95
N VAL A 340 1.03 16.43 -6.88
CA VAL A 340 2.32 16.85 -7.42
C VAL A 340 3.20 17.46 -6.31
N ALA A 341 2.66 18.36 -5.49
CA ALA A 341 3.41 18.94 -4.39
C ALA A 341 3.89 17.88 -3.39
N ALA A 342 3.11 16.83 -3.14
CA ALA A 342 3.51 15.69 -2.31
C ALA A 342 4.66 14.91 -2.94
N ALA A 343 4.63 14.63 -4.25
CA ALA A 343 5.72 13.98 -4.96
C ALA A 343 7.02 14.82 -4.92
N LEU A 344 6.92 16.13 -5.18
CA LEU A 344 8.07 17.03 -5.17
C LEU A 344 8.75 17.14 -3.79
N ARG A 345 7.99 17.04 -2.70
CA ARG A 345 8.55 17.03 -1.33
C ARG A 345 9.37 15.78 -1.03
N ASN A 346 9.14 14.70 -1.75
CA ASN A 346 9.73 13.38 -1.49
C ASN A 346 10.66 12.91 -2.62
N LYS A 347 11.33 13.83 -3.32
CA LYS A 347 12.21 13.52 -4.46
C LYS A 347 13.30 12.50 -4.11
N ALA A 348 13.89 12.60 -2.92
CA ALA A 348 14.94 11.69 -2.47
C ALA A 348 14.42 10.26 -2.28
N GLU A 349 13.22 10.12 -1.70
CA GLU A 349 12.56 8.85 -1.48
C GLU A 349 12.10 8.22 -2.82
N PHE A 350 11.61 9.01 -3.76
CA PHE A 350 11.32 8.56 -5.13
C PHE A 350 12.58 7.97 -5.79
N TYR A 351 13.71 8.66 -5.66
CA TYR A 351 14.97 8.15 -6.19
C TYR A 351 15.41 6.85 -5.49
N ALA A 352 15.25 6.74 -4.16
CA ALA A 352 15.56 5.54 -3.41
C ALA A 352 14.71 4.34 -3.84
N ILE A 353 13.41 4.55 -4.06
CA ILE A 353 12.48 3.53 -4.59
C ILE A 353 12.94 3.06 -5.98
N TYR A 354 13.29 3.99 -6.87
CA TYR A 354 13.78 3.65 -8.21
C TYR A 354 15.06 2.78 -8.14
N GLN A 355 16.01 3.15 -7.28
CA GLN A 355 17.25 2.38 -7.09
C GLN A 355 16.99 0.96 -6.55
N GLN A 356 15.99 0.82 -5.69
CA GLN A 356 15.63 -0.47 -5.09
C GLN A 356 15.02 -1.43 -6.12
N TYR A 357 14.24 -0.93 -7.08
CA TYR A 357 13.48 -1.72 -8.05
C TYR A 357 13.91 -1.42 -9.48
N GLN A 358 15.23 -1.43 -9.74
CA GLN A 358 15.75 -1.27 -11.10
C GLN A 358 15.39 -2.49 -11.95
N ASP A 359 14.93 -2.24 -13.17
CA ASP A 359 14.82 -3.29 -14.16
C ASP A 359 16.23 -3.77 -14.54
N PRO A 360 16.46 -5.10 -14.69
CA PRO A 360 17.73 -5.59 -15.17
C PRO A 360 17.99 -4.94 -16.53
N ALA A 361 19.17 -4.29 -16.66
CA ALA A 361 19.56 -3.64 -17.91
C ALA A 361 19.26 -4.60 -19.07
N CYS A 362 18.48 -4.14 -20.03
CA CYS A 362 18.26 -4.88 -21.27
C CYS A 362 19.62 -4.99 -21.95
N SER A 363 20.38 -6.05 -21.60
CA SER A 363 21.63 -6.36 -22.25
C SER A 363 21.28 -6.64 -23.70
N ALA A 364 21.56 -5.65 -24.55
CA ALA A 364 21.52 -5.78 -25.98
C ALA A 364 22.40 -6.97 -26.35
N SER A 365 21.80 -8.16 -26.41
CA SER A 365 22.38 -9.31 -27.05
C SER A 365 22.24 -9.12 -28.57
N VAL A 366 22.97 -8.16 -29.10
CA VAL A 366 23.47 -8.25 -30.47
C VAL A 366 24.67 -9.20 -30.36
N ALA A 367 24.37 -10.47 -30.11
CA ALA A 367 25.32 -11.53 -30.37
C ALA A 367 25.54 -11.55 -31.87
N ALA A 368 26.72 -11.15 -32.25
CA ALA A 368 27.29 -11.30 -33.57
C ALA A 368 26.98 -12.70 -34.13
N SER A 369 26.05 -12.78 -35.07
CA SER A 369 25.99 -13.90 -36.00
C SER A 369 27.17 -13.73 -36.99
N GLY A 370 28.32 -14.21 -36.57
CA GLY A 370 29.44 -14.50 -37.48
C GLY A 370 28.99 -15.60 -38.43
N ILE A 371 28.53 -15.24 -39.64
CA ILE A 371 28.50 -16.11 -40.80
C ILE A 371 29.74 -15.72 -41.61
N GLU A 372 30.78 -16.51 -41.49
CA GLU A 372 31.88 -16.47 -42.45
C GLU A 372 31.39 -17.04 -43.80
N PRO A 373 31.77 -16.44 -44.95
CA PRO A 373 31.45 -16.95 -46.26
C PRO A 373 32.46 -18.02 -46.68
N SER A 374 31.98 -19.16 -47.02
CA SER A 374 32.68 -20.12 -47.85
C SER A 374 31.90 -20.49 -49.08
#